data_f31ccba374f1ae5f4ba40c711382388b
#
_entry.id   f31ccba374f1ae5f4ba40c711382388b
#
_cell.length_a   1.000
_cell.length_b   1.000
_cell.length_c   1.000
_cell.angle_alpha   90.00
_cell.angle_beta   90.00
_cell.angle_gamma   90.00
#
_symmetry.space_group_name_H-M   'P 1'
#
loop_
_entity.id
_entity.type
_entity.pdbx_description
1 polymer ?
#
loop_
_entity_poly.entity_id
_entity_poly.type
_entity_poly.pdbx_seq_one_letter_code
_entity_poly.pdbx_strand_id
1 'polypeptide(L)'
;MNKKILVLGGGVAGASMAYYLTEKGYDVTILEKNSKIGGLARTCYYSGHPYEFGPHIWFWPGGTEAPINATVVKLTNDELFYIDRRLLTYVESDQRAYRYPVHYADVARMPERETIERELRQNRDGQLKLIESQLPEIGQCKFAEYFTAAIGATLYDKFMANYTWKMWNIPGDELETSMVWADRFSAATETGGAPTTTKVSGYDPLKFDDHTLGKGIRFQVYPKGGWNSVWDAMVTRSAIVRDTILGIQDEHRKPYVATASGTKYYFGDYHTVFSSIDIDRLWGEDTLPYTGRMMVPLLIPGLACAFPNGAESVHYSSCEFQTRVTEMKVITRHESPDTMLLIEIPILPGAAKVFPKNTLDYAIEHNLFAEKAYPQQSEQAFATYYGYVDRCKKIPNLRMVGRHAEFKYWGMAETVNSAYQKSLDFEAV
;
A
#
# COMPACT_ATOMS: atom_id res chain seq x y z
N MET A 1 -26.67 -13.46 23.03
CA MET A 1 -25.21 -13.46 22.72
C MET A 1 -24.69 -12.04 22.86
N ASN A 2 -23.46 -11.86 23.33
CA ASN A 2 -22.82 -10.54 23.31
C ASN A 2 -22.56 -10.13 21.86
N LYS A 3 -23.15 -9.02 21.40
CA LYS A 3 -23.03 -8.52 20.01
C LYS A 3 -22.01 -7.40 19.87
N LYS A 4 -21.35 -7.02 20.96
CA LYS A 4 -20.41 -5.90 20.98
C LYS A 4 -19.06 -6.29 20.40
N ILE A 5 -18.59 -5.51 19.46
CA ILE A 5 -17.26 -5.63 18.86
C ILE A 5 -16.48 -4.34 19.16
N LEU A 6 -15.21 -4.51 19.51
CA LEU A 6 -14.28 -3.41 19.63
C LEU A 6 -13.27 -3.47 18.47
N VAL A 7 -13.07 -2.36 17.79
CA VAL A 7 -12.07 -2.22 16.72
C VAL A 7 -11.03 -1.19 17.13
N LEU A 8 -9.78 -1.60 17.18
CA LEU A 8 -8.63 -0.77 17.52
C LEU A 8 -7.99 -0.23 16.24
N GLY A 9 -8.17 1.07 16.00
CA GLY A 9 -7.73 1.77 14.80
C GLY A 9 -8.82 1.87 13.72
N GLY A 10 -9.04 3.08 13.22
CA GLY A 10 -10.00 3.41 12.14
C GLY A 10 -9.34 3.57 10.77
N GLY A 11 -8.21 2.88 10.51
CA GLY A 11 -7.63 2.78 9.18
C GLY A 11 -8.48 1.93 8.24
N VAL A 12 -8.00 1.68 7.01
CA VAL A 12 -8.71 0.88 5.99
C VAL A 12 -9.22 -0.45 6.56
N ALA A 13 -8.36 -1.20 7.27
CA ALA A 13 -8.72 -2.50 7.83
C ALA A 13 -9.81 -2.39 8.90
N GLY A 14 -9.67 -1.44 9.84
CA GLY A 14 -10.64 -1.24 10.92
C GLY A 14 -11.98 -0.75 10.41
N ALA A 15 -11.99 0.21 9.47
CA ALA A 15 -13.22 0.69 8.85
C ALA A 15 -13.94 -0.43 8.08
N SER A 16 -13.20 -1.24 7.32
CA SER A 16 -13.76 -2.37 6.58
C SER A 16 -14.32 -3.45 7.50
N MET A 17 -13.60 -3.78 8.59
CA MET A 17 -14.10 -4.73 9.58
C MET A 17 -15.39 -4.23 10.23
N ALA A 18 -15.43 -2.96 10.61
CA ALA A 18 -16.62 -2.34 11.18
C ALA A 18 -17.80 -2.40 10.19
N TYR A 19 -17.55 -2.09 8.91
CA TYR A 19 -18.58 -2.19 7.87
C TYR A 19 -19.18 -3.59 7.79
N TYR A 20 -18.35 -4.61 7.56
CA TYR A 20 -18.86 -5.96 7.36
C TYR A 20 -19.56 -6.55 8.59
N LEU A 21 -19.12 -6.18 9.80
CA LEU A 21 -19.77 -6.64 11.02
C LEU A 21 -21.05 -5.90 11.34
N THR A 22 -21.12 -4.59 11.07
CA THR A 22 -22.41 -3.85 11.22
C THR A 22 -23.45 -4.28 10.21
N GLU A 23 -23.05 -4.67 8.97
CA GLU A 23 -23.97 -5.29 8.01
C GLU A 23 -24.55 -6.62 8.51
N LYS A 24 -23.84 -7.33 9.40
CA LYS A 24 -24.30 -8.55 10.06
C LYS A 24 -25.06 -8.32 11.39
N GLY A 25 -25.23 -7.07 11.80
CA GLY A 25 -26.02 -6.70 12.98
C GLY A 25 -25.23 -6.61 14.29
N TYR A 26 -23.89 -6.62 14.24
CA TYR A 26 -23.06 -6.40 15.42
C TYR A 26 -23.02 -4.93 15.82
N ASP A 27 -22.89 -4.68 17.13
CA ASP A 27 -22.68 -3.35 17.70
C ASP A 27 -21.16 -3.07 17.75
N VAL A 28 -20.69 -2.20 16.86
CA VAL A 28 -19.27 -1.97 16.66
C VAL A 28 -18.85 -0.61 17.21
N THR A 29 -17.84 -0.62 18.09
CA THR A 29 -17.14 0.59 18.57
C THR A 29 -15.73 0.61 18.00
N ILE A 30 -15.35 1.75 17.42
CA ILE A 30 -13.99 1.98 16.86
C ILE A 30 -13.26 2.97 17.76
N LEU A 31 -12.04 2.62 18.21
CA LEU A 31 -11.12 3.56 18.83
C LEU A 31 -10.16 4.10 17.78
N GLU A 32 -10.20 5.40 17.51
CA GLU A 32 -9.34 6.05 16.51
C GLU A 32 -8.79 7.38 17.05
N LYS A 33 -7.47 7.57 16.98
CA LYS A 33 -6.82 8.79 17.49
C LYS A 33 -7.02 10.01 16.60
N ASN A 34 -7.14 9.81 15.28
CA ASN A 34 -7.28 10.91 14.33
C ASN A 34 -8.72 11.36 14.18
N SER A 35 -8.92 12.61 13.77
CA SER A 35 -10.26 13.17 13.49
C SER A 35 -10.93 12.52 12.27
N LYS A 36 -10.17 11.91 11.36
CA LYS A 36 -10.62 11.28 10.13
C LYS A 36 -10.36 9.77 10.16
N ILE A 37 -11.24 9.02 9.50
CA ILE A 37 -11.11 7.59 9.22
C ILE A 37 -10.27 7.38 7.96
N GLY A 38 -9.78 6.15 7.73
CA GLY A 38 -9.05 5.75 6.52
C GLY A 38 -7.53 5.62 6.70
N GLY A 39 -6.98 6.08 7.84
CA GLY A 39 -5.54 5.94 8.12
C GLY A 39 -4.67 6.60 7.04
N LEU A 40 -3.70 5.86 6.48
CA LEU A 40 -2.83 6.37 5.42
C LEU A 40 -3.53 6.50 4.05
N ALA A 41 -4.63 5.79 3.85
CA ALA A 41 -5.38 5.85 2.58
C ALA A 41 -6.47 6.95 2.56
N ARG A 42 -6.42 7.88 3.51
CA ARG A 42 -7.31 9.03 3.47
C ARG A 42 -6.83 10.07 2.46
N THR A 43 -7.78 10.72 1.80
CA THR A 43 -7.49 11.90 0.98
C THR A 43 -7.29 13.11 1.89
N CYS A 44 -6.13 13.76 1.78
CA CYS A 44 -5.75 14.99 2.45
C CYS A 44 -5.80 16.16 1.46
N TYR A 45 -5.71 17.40 1.97
CA TYR A 45 -5.72 18.59 1.13
C TYR A 45 -4.60 19.54 1.53
N TYR A 46 -3.89 20.08 0.54
CA TYR A 46 -2.93 21.14 0.73
C TYR A 46 -3.25 22.28 -0.23
N SER A 47 -3.48 23.47 0.29
CA SER A 47 -3.94 24.63 -0.49
C SER A 47 -5.11 24.34 -1.44
N GLY A 48 -6.07 23.50 -1.01
CA GLY A 48 -7.22 23.10 -1.80
C GLY A 48 -6.98 21.94 -2.76
N HIS A 49 -5.75 21.50 -2.97
CA HIS A 49 -5.40 20.37 -3.83
C HIS A 49 -5.42 19.06 -3.07
N PRO A 50 -6.13 18.02 -3.57
CA PRO A 50 -6.15 16.71 -2.92
C PRO A 50 -4.83 15.99 -3.09
N TYR A 51 -4.41 15.28 -2.03
CA TYR A 51 -3.27 14.38 -2.06
C TYR A 51 -3.45 13.21 -1.09
N GLU A 52 -2.60 12.20 -1.22
CA GLU A 52 -2.57 11.00 -0.39
C GLU A 52 -1.13 10.58 -0.12
N PHE A 53 -0.92 9.67 0.82
CA PHE A 53 0.41 9.08 1.09
C PHE A 53 0.80 8.08 -0.01
N GLY A 54 1.04 8.59 -1.22
CA GLY A 54 1.16 7.87 -2.47
C GLY A 54 -0.17 7.73 -3.18
N PRO A 55 -0.19 7.40 -4.47
CA PRO A 55 -1.41 7.25 -5.23
C PRO A 55 -2.19 6.01 -4.76
N HIS A 56 -3.28 6.21 -4.05
CA HIS A 56 -4.18 5.16 -3.61
C HIS A 56 -5.24 4.91 -4.69
N ILE A 57 -4.92 4.04 -5.62
CA ILE A 57 -5.82 3.61 -6.68
C ILE A 57 -6.33 2.21 -6.32
N TRP A 58 -7.61 1.97 -6.49
CA TRP A 58 -8.20 0.67 -6.27
C TRP A 58 -7.88 -0.26 -7.43
N PHE A 59 -7.12 -1.29 -7.15
CA PHE A 59 -6.92 -2.40 -8.06
C PHE A 59 -8.11 -3.34 -7.93
N TRP A 60 -8.71 -3.70 -9.04
CA TRP A 60 -9.95 -4.47 -9.10
C TRP A 60 -9.65 -6.00 -9.10
N PRO A 61 -9.40 -6.62 -7.93
CA PRO A 61 -9.06 -8.03 -7.90
C PRO A 61 -10.30 -8.90 -8.20
N GLY A 62 -10.15 -9.89 -9.06
CA GLY A 62 -11.21 -10.86 -9.32
C GLY A 62 -12.41 -10.36 -10.13
N GLY A 63 -12.28 -9.22 -10.80
CA GLY A 63 -13.36 -8.62 -11.60
C GLY A 63 -14.42 -7.88 -10.76
N THR A 64 -15.46 -7.37 -11.45
CA THR A 64 -16.51 -6.53 -10.83
C THR A 64 -17.36 -7.26 -9.79
N GLU A 65 -17.43 -8.57 -9.88
CA GLU A 65 -18.30 -9.41 -9.03
C GLU A 65 -17.64 -9.81 -7.69
N ALA A 66 -16.35 -9.56 -7.51
CA ALA A 66 -15.71 -9.82 -6.23
C ALA A 66 -16.40 -8.99 -5.11
N PRO A 67 -16.74 -9.59 -3.96
CA PRO A 67 -17.54 -8.92 -2.91
C PRO A 67 -16.97 -7.59 -2.45
N ILE A 68 -15.64 -7.47 -2.39
CA ILE A 68 -14.99 -6.22 -1.99
C ILE A 68 -15.14 -5.12 -3.05
N ASN A 69 -15.17 -5.48 -4.33
CA ASN A 69 -15.40 -4.53 -5.42
C ASN A 69 -16.86 -4.05 -5.42
N ALA A 70 -17.80 -4.98 -5.27
CA ALA A 70 -19.21 -4.64 -5.10
C ALA A 70 -19.45 -3.70 -3.90
N THR A 71 -18.67 -3.86 -2.83
CA THR A 71 -18.70 -2.96 -1.68
C THR A 71 -18.27 -1.55 -2.08
N VAL A 72 -17.16 -1.39 -2.79
CA VAL A 72 -16.69 -0.07 -3.24
C VAL A 72 -17.69 0.58 -4.18
N VAL A 73 -18.23 -0.15 -5.16
CA VAL A 73 -19.28 0.34 -6.07
C VAL A 73 -20.50 0.81 -5.30
N LYS A 74 -20.99 0.00 -4.36
CA LYS A 74 -22.15 0.36 -3.50
C LYS A 74 -21.89 1.64 -2.70
N LEU A 75 -20.73 1.75 -2.06
CA LEU A 75 -20.41 2.89 -1.19
C LEU A 75 -20.13 4.18 -1.95
N THR A 76 -19.77 4.10 -3.21
CA THR A 76 -19.55 5.25 -4.08
C THR A 76 -20.76 5.57 -4.97
N ASN A 77 -21.84 4.82 -4.89
CA ASN A 77 -22.98 4.89 -5.82
C ASN A 77 -22.53 4.79 -7.28
N ASP A 78 -21.53 3.96 -7.57
CA ASP A 78 -20.88 3.82 -8.88
C ASP A 78 -20.21 5.11 -9.41
N GLU A 79 -20.00 6.10 -8.55
CA GLU A 79 -19.28 7.33 -8.90
C GLU A 79 -17.77 7.13 -8.85
N LEU A 80 -17.26 6.48 -9.89
CA LEU A 80 -15.86 6.09 -10.03
C LEU A 80 -15.25 6.69 -11.30
N PHE A 81 -13.96 7.07 -11.20
CA PHE A 81 -13.12 7.32 -12.36
C PHE A 81 -12.34 6.06 -12.70
N TYR A 82 -12.36 5.66 -13.95
CA TYR A 82 -11.41 4.67 -14.48
C TYR A 82 -10.08 5.36 -14.72
N ILE A 83 -9.02 4.80 -14.18
CA ILE A 83 -7.66 5.35 -14.26
C ILE A 83 -6.86 4.58 -15.30
N ASP A 84 -6.41 5.27 -16.32
CA ASP A 84 -5.40 4.79 -17.26
C ASP A 84 -4.03 5.20 -16.73
N ARG A 85 -3.35 4.29 -16.05
CA ARG A 85 -2.08 4.60 -15.38
C ARG A 85 -0.96 4.81 -16.38
N ARG A 86 -0.30 5.95 -16.26
CA ARG A 86 0.87 6.29 -17.05
C ARG A 86 2.03 6.63 -16.12
N LEU A 87 2.82 5.61 -15.82
CA LEU A 87 3.97 5.73 -14.96
C LEU A 87 5.24 5.88 -15.78
N LEU A 88 6.14 6.72 -15.31
CA LEU A 88 7.48 6.87 -15.85
C LEU A 88 8.51 6.51 -14.77
N THR A 89 9.69 6.07 -15.21
CA THR A 89 10.87 5.98 -14.37
C THR A 89 11.96 6.85 -14.96
N TYR A 90 12.43 7.83 -14.21
CA TYR A 90 13.61 8.60 -14.56
C TYR A 90 14.86 7.83 -14.19
N VAL A 91 15.76 7.68 -15.15
CA VAL A 91 17.06 7.02 -15.00
C VAL A 91 18.13 8.06 -15.16
N GLU A 92 18.82 8.40 -14.06
CA GLU A 92 19.79 9.48 -13.99
C GLU A 92 20.99 9.24 -14.93
N SER A 93 21.50 8.00 -15.00
CA SER A 93 22.62 7.65 -15.89
C SER A 93 22.33 7.96 -17.35
N ASP A 94 21.07 7.86 -17.75
CA ASP A 94 20.64 8.09 -19.13
C ASP A 94 20.10 9.51 -19.34
N GLN A 95 19.92 10.28 -18.25
CA GLN A 95 19.25 11.59 -18.25
C GLN A 95 17.89 11.54 -18.96
N ARG A 96 17.12 10.47 -18.71
CA ARG A 96 15.94 10.18 -19.48
C ARG A 96 14.86 9.46 -18.67
N ALA A 97 13.61 9.74 -18.99
CA ALA A 97 12.47 9.00 -18.46
C ALA A 97 12.02 7.91 -19.45
N TYR A 98 11.71 6.75 -18.90
CA TYR A 98 11.19 5.59 -19.60
C TYR A 98 9.84 5.19 -19.02
N ARG A 99 9.03 4.49 -19.80
CA ARG A 99 7.75 3.94 -19.31
C ARG A 99 7.98 2.91 -18.21
N TYR A 100 7.06 2.85 -17.27
CA TYR A 100 7.04 1.82 -16.24
C TYR A 100 5.70 1.07 -16.25
N PRO A 101 5.69 -0.26 -16.34
CA PRO A 101 6.86 -1.14 -16.57
C PRO A 101 7.62 -0.81 -17.86
N VAL A 102 8.89 -1.22 -17.92
CA VAL A 102 9.75 -0.93 -19.09
C VAL A 102 9.16 -1.56 -20.35
N HIS A 103 9.06 -0.76 -21.40
CA HIS A 103 8.56 -1.20 -22.70
C HIS A 103 9.72 -1.51 -23.65
N TYR A 104 9.57 -2.52 -24.53
CA TYR A 104 10.62 -2.89 -25.48
C TYR A 104 11.09 -1.73 -26.36
N ALA A 105 10.17 -0.88 -26.82
CA ALA A 105 10.53 0.31 -27.56
C ALA A 105 11.40 1.30 -26.76
N ASP A 106 11.34 1.25 -25.42
CA ASP A 106 12.21 2.04 -24.55
C ASP A 106 13.60 1.39 -24.43
N VAL A 107 13.67 0.05 -24.36
CA VAL A 107 14.94 -0.69 -24.42
C VAL A 107 15.72 -0.33 -25.67
N ALA A 108 15.05 -0.20 -26.81
CA ALA A 108 15.68 0.20 -28.07
C ALA A 108 16.38 1.58 -28.03
N ARG A 109 16.03 2.42 -27.03
CA ARG A 109 16.59 3.77 -26.83
C ARG A 109 17.61 3.84 -25.70
N MET A 110 17.86 2.72 -25.01
CA MET A 110 18.83 2.66 -23.88
C MET A 110 20.25 2.51 -24.40
N PRO A 111 21.24 3.13 -23.74
CA PRO A 111 22.65 2.97 -24.09
C PRO A 111 23.11 1.50 -24.08
N GLU A 112 22.60 0.70 -23.13
CA GLU A 112 22.98 -0.72 -22.95
C GLU A 112 22.10 -1.68 -23.74
N ARG A 113 21.43 -1.23 -24.77
CA ARG A 113 20.45 -2.02 -25.56
C ARG A 113 20.94 -3.42 -25.89
N GLU A 114 22.13 -3.55 -26.46
CA GLU A 114 22.67 -4.86 -26.88
C GLU A 114 22.86 -5.81 -25.69
N THR A 115 23.33 -5.29 -24.57
CA THR A 115 23.49 -6.07 -23.33
C THR A 115 22.14 -6.52 -22.80
N ILE A 116 21.16 -5.60 -22.71
CA ILE A 116 19.79 -5.91 -22.26
C ILE A 116 19.15 -6.96 -23.14
N GLU A 117 19.20 -6.80 -24.48
CA GLU A 117 18.64 -7.78 -25.43
C GLU A 117 19.31 -9.15 -25.29
N ARG A 118 20.62 -9.20 -25.06
CA ARG A 118 21.35 -10.46 -24.81
C ARG A 118 20.89 -11.12 -23.52
N GLU A 119 20.81 -10.38 -22.42
CA GLU A 119 20.33 -10.88 -21.12
C GLU A 119 18.90 -11.41 -21.22
N LEU A 120 18.01 -10.66 -21.86
CA LEU A 120 16.63 -11.07 -22.07
C LEU A 120 16.52 -12.37 -22.92
N ARG A 121 17.40 -12.54 -23.91
CA ARG A 121 17.45 -13.78 -24.71
C ARG A 121 17.98 -14.96 -23.92
N GLN A 122 19.00 -14.77 -23.10
CA GLN A 122 19.55 -15.80 -22.24
C GLN A 122 18.50 -16.30 -21.22
N ASN A 123 17.77 -15.38 -20.62
CA ASN A 123 16.72 -15.70 -19.64
C ASN A 123 15.45 -16.32 -20.27
N ARG A 124 15.37 -16.40 -21.62
CA ARG A 124 14.18 -16.80 -22.36
C ARG A 124 14.43 -17.86 -23.41
N ASP A 125 15.52 -18.57 -23.29
CA ASP A 125 15.89 -19.67 -24.22
C ASP A 125 15.77 -19.26 -25.70
N GLY A 126 16.28 -18.08 -26.06
CA GLY A 126 16.33 -17.56 -27.41
C GLY A 126 14.98 -17.14 -28.03
N GLN A 127 13.85 -17.40 -27.39
CA GLN A 127 12.51 -17.16 -27.97
C GLN A 127 11.88 -15.81 -27.57
N LEU A 128 12.57 -15.00 -26.77
CA LEU A 128 12.05 -13.73 -26.23
C LEU A 128 10.74 -13.91 -25.43
N LYS A 129 10.46 -15.11 -24.96
CA LYS A 129 9.34 -15.43 -24.08
C LYS A 129 9.86 -15.78 -22.71
N LEU A 130 9.28 -15.19 -21.69
CA LEU A 130 9.56 -15.57 -20.34
C LEU A 130 9.13 -17.04 -20.11
N ILE A 131 10.09 -17.89 -19.76
CA ILE A 131 9.81 -19.27 -19.42
C ILE A 131 9.64 -19.36 -17.92
N GLU A 132 8.38 -19.42 -17.46
CA GLU A 132 8.04 -19.44 -16.02
C GLU A 132 8.77 -20.55 -15.26
N SER A 133 9.02 -21.71 -15.89
CA SER A 133 9.74 -22.83 -15.28
C SER A 133 11.23 -22.55 -15.01
N GLN A 134 11.78 -21.48 -15.55
CA GLN A 134 13.17 -21.08 -15.32
C GLN A 134 13.32 -20.00 -14.26
N LEU A 135 12.21 -19.46 -13.77
CA LEU A 135 12.27 -18.48 -12.67
C LEU A 135 12.37 -19.18 -11.33
N PRO A 136 13.15 -18.64 -10.39
CA PRO A 136 13.13 -19.09 -9.00
C PRO A 136 11.71 -19.00 -8.43
N GLU A 137 11.35 -19.90 -7.54
CA GLU A 137 10.05 -19.84 -6.85
C GLU A 137 9.99 -18.64 -5.90
N ILE A 138 8.90 -17.89 -6.00
CA ILE A 138 8.63 -16.79 -5.06
C ILE A 138 8.53 -17.37 -3.65
N GLY A 139 9.25 -16.76 -2.71
CA GLY A 139 9.37 -17.21 -1.32
C GLY A 139 10.51 -18.21 -1.07
N GLN A 140 11.20 -18.66 -2.12
CA GLN A 140 12.38 -19.51 -2.01
C GLN A 140 13.67 -18.81 -2.51
N CYS A 141 13.56 -17.58 -2.95
CA CYS A 141 14.68 -16.76 -3.43
C CYS A 141 14.56 -15.33 -2.93
N LYS A 142 15.63 -14.56 -3.07
CA LYS A 142 15.63 -13.13 -2.75
C LYS A 142 15.11 -12.30 -3.93
N PHE A 143 14.70 -11.08 -3.63
CA PHE A 143 14.15 -10.14 -4.60
C PHE A 143 15.09 -9.90 -5.79
N ALA A 144 16.38 -9.64 -5.52
CA ALA A 144 17.38 -9.42 -6.57
C ALA A 144 17.55 -10.65 -7.47
N GLU A 145 17.59 -11.83 -6.90
CA GLU A 145 17.72 -13.09 -7.64
C GLU A 145 16.55 -13.31 -8.61
N TYR A 146 15.33 -13.15 -8.08
CA TYR A 146 14.12 -13.31 -8.90
C TYR A 146 14.06 -12.32 -10.07
N PHE A 147 14.24 -11.02 -9.79
CA PHE A 147 14.13 -10.02 -10.84
C PHE A 147 15.29 -10.02 -11.82
N THR A 148 16.50 -10.34 -11.39
CA THR A 148 17.63 -10.56 -12.30
C THR A 148 17.36 -11.71 -13.26
N ALA A 149 16.79 -12.81 -12.76
CA ALA A 149 16.37 -13.91 -13.63
C ALA A 149 15.23 -13.52 -14.58
N ALA A 150 14.29 -12.67 -14.14
CA ALA A 150 13.15 -12.27 -14.93
C ALA A 150 13.46 -11.26 -16.03
N ILE A 151 14.25 -10.22 -15.73
CA ILE A 151 14.46 -9.07 -16.63
C ILE A 151 15.92 -8.81 -17.00
N GLY A 152 16.86 -9.56 -16.45
CA GLY A 152 18.31 -9.34 -16.62
C GLY A 152 18.90 -8.39 -15.60
N ALA A 153 20.21 -8.51 -15.39
CA ALA A 153 20.94 -7.73 -14.42
C ALA A 153 20.92 -6.23 -14.74
N THR A 154 21.11 -5.88 -16.01
CA THR A 154 21.16 -4.46 -16.44
C THR A 154 19.83 -3.74 -16.19
N LEU A 155 18.70 -4.33 -16.50
CA LEU A 155 17.37 -3.72 -16.21
C LEU A 155 17.08 -3.72 -14.72
N TYR A 156 17.45 -4.77 -13.98
CA TYR A 156 17.33 -4.80 -12.54
C TYR A 156 18.07 -3.64 -11.88
N ASP A 157 19.35 -3.47 -12.18
CA ASP A 157 20.17 -2.40 -11.62
C ASP A 157 19.62 -1.01 -11.98
N LYS A 158 19.24 -0.84 -13.24
CA LYS A 158 18.76 0.44 -13.76
C LYS A 158 17.40 0.87 -13.18
N PHE A 159 16.47 -0.06 -12.94
CA PHE A 159 15.09 0.27 -12.58
C PHE A 159 14.68 -0.13 -11.16
N MET A 160 15.36 -1.11 -10.56
CA MET A 160 14.85 -1.76 -9.35
C MET A 160 15.79 -1.70 -8.16
N ALA A 161 17.09 -1.89 -8.32
CA ALA A 161 18.01 -2.05 -7.20
C ALA A 161 17.94 -0.90 -6.18
N ASN A 162 18.27 0.33 -6.61
CA ASN A 162 18.23 1.51 -5.73
C ASN A 162 16.80 1.90 -5.35
N TYR A 163 15.82 1.73 -6.26
CA TYR A 163 14.43 2.01 -5.93
C TYR A 163 13.94 1.10 -4.80
N THR A 164 14.26 -0.18 -4.86
CA THR A 164 13.93 -1.17 -3.82
C THR A 164 14.59 -0.80 -2.50
N TRP A 165 15.88 -0.46 -2.52
CA TRP A 165 16.57 -0.01 -1.32
C TRP A 165 15.91 1.25 -0.69
N LYS A 166 15.57 2.25 -1.50
CA LYS A 166 14.87 3.45 -1.02
C LYS A 166 13.48 3.13 -0.44
N MET A 167 12.78 2.17 -1.03
CA MET A 167 11.44 1.78 -0.57
C MET A 167 11.49 1.04 0.76
N TRP A 168 12.44 0.14 0.93
CA TRP A 168 12.43 -0.85 2.01
C TRP A 168 13.57 -0.67 3.01
N ASN A 169 14.61 0.08 2.67
CA ASN A 169 15.87 0.16 3.41
C ASN A 169 16.48 -1.24 3.67
N ILE A 170 16.25 -2.14 2.74
CA ILE A 170 16.81 -3.50 2.68
C ILE A 170 17.29 -3.69 1.25
N PRO A 171 18.56 -4.11 1.04
CA PRO A 171 19.03 -4.40 -0.31
C PRO A 171 18.28 -5.61 -0.90
N GLY A 172 18.20 -5.66 -2.23
CA GLY A 172 17.39 -6.66 -2.91
C GLY A 172 17.84 -8.11 -2.73
N ASP A 173 19.12 -8.32 -2.40
CA ASP A 173 19.71 -9.62 -2.07
C ASP A 173 19.41 -10.10 -0.64
N GLU A 174 18.90 -9.23 0.21
CA GLU A 174 18.41 -9.56 1.55
C GLU A 174 16.87 -9.57 1.65
N LEU A 175 16.19 -8.90 0.71
CA LEU A 175 14.74 -8.75 0.72
C LEU A 175 14.03 -10.03 0.25
N GLU A 176 13.02 -10.46 1.01
CA GLU A 176 12.23 -11.64 0.66
C GLU A 176 11.25 -11.38 -0.49
N THR A 177 11.20 -12.28 -1.48
CA THR A 177 10.27 -12.14 -2.62
C THR A 177 8.83 -12.44 -2.30
N SER A 178 8.57 -13.32 -1.34
CA SER A 178 7.21 -13.76 -0.99
C SER A 178 6.27 -12.63 -0.58
N MET A 179 6.83 -11.49 -0.22
CA MET A 179 6.11 -10.45 0.49
C MET A 179 5.94 -9.15 -0.29
N VAL A 180 6.68 -8.93 -1.39
CA VAL A 180 6.86 -7.56 -1.86
C VAL A 180 6.19 -7.22 -3.17
N TRP A 181 6.21 -8.07 -4.18
CA TRP A 181 5.92 -7.59 -5.54
C TRP A 181 5.17 -8.53 -6.45
N ALA A 182 4.96 -9.77 -6.05
CA ALA A 182 4.29 -10.75 -6.89
C ALA A 182 2.97 -10.23 -7.48
N ASP A 183 2.20 -9.53 -6.68
CA ASP A 183 0.89 -9.03 -7.06
C ASP A 183 0.91 -7.79 -7.97
N ARG A 184 1.99 -7.01 -7.95
CA ARG A 184 2.07 -5.77 -8.74
C ARG A 184 2.50 -5.97 -10.18
N PHE A 185 3.27 -7.01 -10.45
CA PHE A 185 3.73 -7.32 -11.81
C PHE A 185 2.85 -8.33 -12.55
N SER A 186 1.95 -9.00 -11.83
CA SER A 186 0.98 -9.91 -12.42
C SER A 186 -0.21 -9.23 -13.10
N ALA A 187 -0.32 -7.91 -13.01
CA ALA A 187 -1.43 -7.14 -13.59
C ALA A 187 -1.43 -7.10 -15.13
N ALA A 188 -0.40 -7.57 -15.79
CA ALA A 188 -0.26 -7.55 -17.24
C ALA A 188 -0.46 -8.94 -17.88
N THR A 189 -1.47 -9.71 -17.48
CA THR A 189 -1.85 -10.89 -18.22
C THR A 189 -2.74 -10.51 -19.41
N GLU A 190 -2.49 -11.09 -20.58
CA GLU A 190 -3.23 -10.87 -21.82
C GLU A 190 -4.75 -11.12 -21.72
N THR A 191 -5.21 -11.72 -20.63
CA THR A 191 -6.59 -12.18 -20.48
C THR A 191 -7.47 -11.30 -19.60
N GLY A 192 -6.95 -10.22 -19.00
CA GLY A 192 -7.74 -9.37 -18.10
C GLY A 192 -8.30 -10.09 -16.87
N GLY A 193 -7.78 -11.27 -16.54
CA GLY A 193 -8.08 -11.97 -15.29
C GLY A 193 -7.42 -11.27 -14.11
N ALA A 194 -7.97 -11.51 -12.92
CA ALA A 194 -7.34 -11.09 -11.68
C ALA A 194 -5.89 -11.53 -11.66
N PRO A 195 -4.96 -10.71 -11.15
CA PRO A 195 -3.59 -11.12 -10.99
C PRO A 195 -3.56 -12.41 -10.16
N THR A 196 -3.23 -13.50 -10.81
CA THR A 196 -2.93 -14.72 -10.08
C THR A 196 -1.62 -14.50 -9.36
N THR A 197 -1.67 -14.54 -8.10
CA THR A 197 -0.86 -13.98 -7.04
C THR A 197 0.60 -14.41 -6.97
N THR A 198 1.19 -15.03 -7.97
CA THR A 198 2.45 -15.72 -7.70
C THR A 198 3.54 -15.64 -8.76
N LYS A 199 3.29 -15.00 -9.90
CA LYS A 199 4.31 -14.99 -10.96
C LYS A 199 4.28 -13.67 -11.71
N VAL A 200 5.46 -13.13 -12.01
CA VAL A 200 5.69 -12.05 -12.98
C VAL A 200 5.35 -12.51 -14.41
N SER A 201 4.42 -13.43 -14.56
CA SER A 201 4.06 -14.11 -15.79
C SER A 201 3.49 -13.22 -16.88
N GLY A 202 3.40 -11.94 -16.65
CA GLY A 202 2.95 -10.99 -17.67
C GLY A 202 3.94 -9.86 -17.95
N TYR A 203 5.03 -9.77 -17.19
CA TYR A 203 6.04 -8.75 -17.44
C TYR A 203 7.01 -9.22 -18.53
N ASP A 204 6.66 -8.95 -19.76
CA ASP A 204 7.55 -9.11 -20.89
C ASP A 204 7.87 -7.73 -21.48
N PRO A 205 9.05 -7.13 -21.16
CA PRO A 205 9.43 -5.85 -21.74
C PRO A 205 9.56 -5.89 -23.26
N LEU A 206 9.57 -7.08 -23.86
CA LEU A 206 9.66 -7.29 -25.30
C LEU A 206 8.28 -7.44 -25.96
N LYS A 207 7.23 -7.73 -25.20
CA LYS A 207 5.88 -7.96 -25.71
C LYS A 207 4.88 -6.89 -25.32
N PHE A 208 5.32 -5.88 -24.61
CA PHE A 208 4.46 -4.83 -24.13
C PHE A 208 4.01 -3.96 -25.29
N ASP A 209 2.81 -4.13 -25.76
CA ASP A 209 2.17 -3.17 -26.66
C ASP A 209 1.28 -2.20 -25.82
N ASP A 210 1.07 -0.99 -26.33
CA ASP A 210 0.26 0.02 -25.67
C ASP A 210 -1.20 -0.42 -25.46
N HIS A 211 -1.65 -1.44 -26.20
CA HIS A 211 -2.99 -2.02 -26.06
C HIS A 211 -3.08 -3.00 -24.89
N THR A 212 -2.00 -3.68 -24.54
CA THR A 212 -1.97 -4.60 -23.40
C THR A 212 -2.00 -3.83 -22.08
N LEU A 213 -1.28 -2.72 -21.97
CA LEU A 213 -1.43 -1.77 -20.87
C LEU A 213 -2.88 -1.31 -20.72
N GLY A 214 -3.53 -0.91 -21.81
CA GLY A 214 -4.92 -0.45 -21.79
C GLY A 214 -5.91 -1.52 -21.34
N LYS A 215 -5.66 -2.81 -21.58
CA LYS A 215 -6.56 -3.90 -21.19
C LYS A 215 -6.39 -4.32 -19.74
N GLY A 216 -5.18 -4.35 -19.20
CA GLY A 216 -4.92 -4.67 -17.80
C GLY A 216 -5.30 -3.55 -16.84
N ILE A 217 -5.25 -2.31 -17.32
CA ILE A 217 -5.50 -1.08 -16.55
C ILE A 217 -7.00 -0.75 -16.43
N ARG A 218 -7.87 -1.35 -17.23
CA ARG A 218 -9.32 -1.11 -17.22
C ARG A 218 -10.02 -1.32 -15.88
N PHE A 219 -9.33 -1.86 -14.90
CA PHE A 219 -9.87 -2.20 -13.59
C PHE A 219 -9.17 -1.45 -12.45
N GLN A 220 -8.62 -0.29 -12.75
CA GLN A 220 -8.12 0.61 -11.71
C GLN A 220 -9.07 1.79 -11.62
N VAL A 221 -9.58 2.03 -10.41
CA VAL A 221 -10.58 3.06 -10.20
C VAL A 221 -10.22 3.98 -9.03
N TYR A 222 -10.73 5.19 -9.08
CA TYR A 222 -10.65 6.18 -8.02
C TYR A 222 -12.03 6.80 -7.78
N PRO A 223 -12.48 6.94 -6.52
CA PRO A 223 -13.77 7.55 -6.21
C PRO A 223 -13.82 9.04 -6.59
N LYS A 224 -14.89 9.50 -7.23
CA LYS A 224 -15.06 10.91 -7.57
C LYS A 224 -14.99 11.85 -6.36
N GLY A 225 -15.49 11.40 -5.20
CA GLY A 225 -15.44 12.13 -3.94
C GLY A 225 -14.14 11.94 -3.14
N GLY A 226 -13.14 11.24 -3.68
CA GLY A 226 -11.95 10.80 -2.94
C GLY A 226 -12.25 9.67 -1.97
N TRP A 227 -11.20 9.10 -1.37
CA TRP A 227 -11.33 7.92 -0.50
C TRP A 227 -12.04 8.20 0.82
N ASN A 228 -12.05 9.45 1.29
CA ASN A 228 -12.74 9.78 2.56
C ASN A 228 -14.22 9.41 2.51
N SER A 229 -14.90 9.63 1.38
CA SER A 229 -16.30 9.27 1.22
C SER A 229 -16.55 7.78 1.43
N VAL A 230 -15.65 6.93 0.97
CA VAL A 230 -15.72 5.48 1.14
C VAL A 230 -15.51 5.07 2.60
N TRP A 231 -14.45 5.60 3.22
CA TRP A 231 -14.13 5.24 4.61
C TRP A 231 -15.17 5.76 5.60
N ASP A 232 -15.67 6.98 5.40
CA ASP A 232 -16.72 7.55 6.24
C ASP A 232 -18.03 6.75 6.07
N ALA A 233 -18.38 6.34 4.85
CA ALA A 233 -19.54 5.50 4.58
C ALA A 233 -19.46 4.12 5.27
N MET A 234 -18.26 3.52 5.32
CA MET A 234 -18.04 2.23 6.00
C MET A 234 -18.35 2.26 7.49
N VAL A 235 -18.20 3.40 8.14
CA VAL A 235 -18.34 3.50 9.61
C VAL A 235 -19.61 4.22 10.08
N THR A 236 -20.52 4.57 9.18
CA THR A 236 -21.75 5.32 9.51
C THR A 236 -22.62 4.64 10.56
N ARG A 237 -22.55 3.31 10.68
CA ARG A 237 -23.32 2.51 11.64
C ARG A 237 -22.53 2.10 12.88
N SER A 238 -21.33 2.63 13.05
CA SER A 238 -20.44 2.33 14.17
C SER A 238 -20.31 3.51 15.12
N ALA A 239 -20.12 3.24 16.41
CA ALA A 239 -19.71 4.25 17.36
C ALA A 239 -18.21 4.52 17.18
N ILE A 240 -17.81 5.79 17.08
CA ILE A 240 -16.41 6.19 16.96
C ILE A 240 -16.01 6.95 18.20
N VAL A 241 -15.03 6.41 18.93
CA VAL A 241 -14.42 7.06 20.09
C VAL A 241 -13.06 7.61 19.68
N ARG A 242 -12.90 8.93 19.81
CA ARG A 242 -11.66 9.64 19.46
C ARG A 242 -10.71 9.62 20.67
N ASP A 243 -9.82 8.61 20.67
CA ASP A 243 -8.83 8.46 21.72
C ASP A 243 -7.58 7.76 21.21
N THR A 244 -6.46 7.96 21.90
CA THR A 244 -5.18 7.33 21.57
C THR A 244 -5.00 6.06 22.41
N ILE A 245 -4.79 4.95 21.75
CA ILE A 245 -4.49 3.66 22.38
C ILE A 245 -3.05 3.69 22.88
N LEU A 246 -2.86 3.42 24.18
CA LEU A 246 -1.54 3.36 24.82
C LEU A 246 -0.96 1.94 24.84
N GLY A 247 -1.81 0.93 24.76
CA GLY A 247 -1.40 -0.47 24.71
C GLY A 247 -2.29 -1.39 25.53
N ILE A 248 -2.08 -2.69 25.38
CA ILE A 248 -2.71 -3.72 26.19
C ILE A 248 -2.06 -3.78 27.56
N GLN A 249 -2.89 -3.83 28.57
CA GLN A 249 -2.53 -4.02 29.97
C GLN A 249 -3.39 -5.14 30.56
N ASP A 250 -2.99 -5.64 31.72
CA ASP A 250 -3.73 -6.66 32.45
C ASP A 250 -3.99 -6.19 33.89
N GLU A 251 -5.22 -6.38 34.33
CA GLU A 251 -5.60 -6.13 35.71
C GLU A 251 -6.34 -7.35 36.27
N HIS A 252 -5.72 -8.05 37.18
CA HIS A 252 -6.27 -9.29 37.79
C HIS A 252 -6.66 -10.36 36.75
N ARG A 253 -5.82 -10.59 35.73
CA ARG A 253 -6.06 -11.49 34.59
C ARG A 253 -7.22 -11.08 33.68
N LYS A 254 -7.54 -9.82 33.67
CA LYS A 254 -8.51 -9.20 32.76
C LYS A 254 -7.77 -8.26 31.83
N PRO A 255 -7.44 -8.69 30.60
CA PRO A 255 -6.78 -7.83 29.64
C PRO A 255 -7.70 -6.71 29.19
N TYR A 256 -7.13 -5.51 29.04
CA TYR A 256 -7.80 -4.34 28.54
C TYR A 256 -6.87 -3.47 27.71
N VAL A 257 -7.43 -2.63 26.88
CA VAL A 257 -6.70 -1.55 26.21
C VAL A 257 -6.83 -0.28 27.07
N ALA A 258 -5.68 0.31 27.38
CA ALA A 258 -5.60 1.63 28.02
C ALA A 258 -5.57 2.73 26.94
N THR A 259 -6.22 3.85 27.21
CA THR A 259 -6.22 5.01 26.32
C THR A 259 -5.69 6.27 27.02
N ALA A 260 -5.33 7.29 26.22
CA ALA A 260 -4.76 8.55 26.72
C ALA A 260 -5.74 9.33 27.61
N SER A 261 -7.05 9.19 27.43
CA SER A 261 -8.06 9.77 28.32
C SER A 261 -8.12 9.08 29.69
N GLY A 262 -7.43 7.96 29.88
CA GLY A 262 -7.51 7.13 31.08
C GLY A 262 -8.63 6.09 31.06
N THR A 263 -9.39 5.99 29.96
CA THR A 263 -10.45 5.00 29.83
C THR A 263 -9.85 3.61 29.61
N LYS A 264 -10.46 2.60 30.23
CA LYS A 264 -10.09 1.19 30.08
C LYS A 264 -11.18 0.45 29.31
N TYR A 265 -10.80 -0.26 28.27
CA TYR A 265 -11.71 -1.13 27.50
C TYR A 265 -11.34 -2.59 27.74
N TYR A 266 -12.08 -3.25 28.66
CA TYR A 266 -11.84 -4.64 29.02
C TYR A 266 -12.28 -5.57 27.90
N PHE A 267 -11.41 -6.48 27.49
CA PHE A 267 -11.71 -7.38 26.37
C PHE A 267 -12.86 -8.33 26.67
N GLY A 268 -13.07 -8.69 27.95
CA GLY A 268 -14.19 -9.53 28.36
C GLY A 268 -15.59 -8.89 28.15
N ASP A 269 -15.66 -7.58 27.95
CA ASP A 269 -16.93 -6.90 27.67
C ASP A 269 -17.39 -7.03 26.22
N TYR A 270 -16.53 -7.55 25.35
CA TYR A 270 -16.75 -7.68 23.91
C TYR A 270 -16.76 -9.13 23.47
N HIS A 271 -17.57 -9.43 22.46
CA HIS A 271 -17.53 -10.71 21.78
C HIS A 271 -16.17 -10.94 21.12
N THR A 272 -15.68 -9.93 20.40
CA THR A 272 -14.35 -9.95 19.77
C THR A 272 -13.76 -8.56 19.76
N VAL A 273 -12.44 -8.48 19.90
CA VAL A 273 -11.64 -7.28 19.74
C VAL A 273 -10.78 -7.46 18.49
N PHE A 274 -10.94 -6.58 17.51
CA PHE A 274 -10.07 -6.53 16.34
C PHE A 274 -9.04 -5.43 16.50
N SER A 275 -7.77 -5.76 16.22
CA SER A 275 -6.72 -4.73 16.14
C SER A 275 -6.26 -4.56 14.70
N SER A 276 -6.27 -3.31 14.23
CA SER A 276 -5.72 -2.89 12.94
C SER A 276 -4.50 -1.97 13.07
N ILE A 277 -4.08 -1.68 14.30
CA ILE A 277 -2.88 -0.88 14.58
C ILE A 277 -1.62 -1.74 14.55
N ASP A 278 -0.45 -1.11 14.52
CA ASP A 278 0.83 -1.81 14.58
C ASP A 278 0.86 -2.76 15.78
N ILE A 279 1.22 -4.02 15.52
CA ILE A 279 1.13 -5.08 16.54
C ILE A 279 2.04 -4.83 17.75
N ASP A 280 3.21 -4.21 17.55
CA ASP A 280 4.11 -3.82 18.63
C ASP A 280 3.53 -2.65 19.44
N ARG A 281 2.96 -1.64 18.79
CA ARG A 281 2.26 -0.52 19.46
C ARG A 281 1.03 -0.96 20.23
N LEU A 282 0.39 -2.06 19.81
CA LEU A 282 -0.69 -2.67 20.59
C LEU A 282 -0.22 -3.13 21.98
N TRP A 283 1.08 -3.35 22.16
CA TRP A 283 1.70 -3.66 23.46
C TRP A 283 2.43 -2.50 24.10
N GLY A 284 2.27 -1.28 23.55
CA GLY A 284 2.96 -0.08 24.02
C GLY A 284 4.45 -0.06 23.68
N GLU A 285 4.86 -0.86 22.69
CA GLU A 285 6.25 -0.98 22.23
C GLU A 285 6.40 -0.39 20.83
N ASP A 286 7.64 -0.18 20.38
CA ASP A 286 7.97 0.34 19.05
C ASP A 286 9.26 -0.31 18.56
N THR A 287 9.18 -1.61 18.25
CA THR A 287 10.33 -2.46 17.94
C THR A 287 10.34 -2.98 16.51
N LEU A 288 9.18 -3.02 15.85
CA LEU A 288 9.10 -3.48 14.47
C LEU A 288 9.54 -2.38 13.52
N PRO A 289 10.46 -2.69 12.59
CA PRO A 289 10.98 -1.71 11.67
C PRO A 289 10.00 -1.40 10.54
N TYR A 290 9.83 -0.10 10.25
CA TYR A 290 9.07 0.40 9.12
C TYR A 290 9.85 1.49 8.41
N THR A 291 9.68 1.60 7.10
CA THR A 291 10.02 2.85 6.42
C THR A 291 8.82 3.78 6.47
N GLY A 292 9.09 5.03 6.83
CA GLY A 292 8.10 6.10 6.80
C GLY A 292 8.06 6.83 5.46
N ARG A 293 7.21 7.85 5.39
CA ARG A 293 7.11 8.75 4.23
C ARG A 293 6.95 10.19 4.68
N MET A 294 7.71 11.05 4.04
CA MET A 294 7.48 12.49 4.05
C MET A 294 6.94 12.89 2.69
N MET A 295 5.82 13.61 2.70
CA MET A 295 5.21 14.19 1.50
C MET A 295 5.56 15.67 1.43
N VAL A 296 6.15 16.11 0.31
CA VAL A 296 6.46 17.52 0.08
C VAL A 296 5.60 18.02 -1.08
N PRO A 297 4.55 18.80 -0.80
CA PRO A 297 3.71 19.37 -1.84
C PRO A 297 4.41 20.57 -2.48
N LEU A 298 4.46 20.58 -3.80
CA LEU A 298 4.96 21.67 -4.62
C LEU A 298 3.82 22.20 -5.52
N LEU A 299 3.18 23.28 -5.12
CA LEU A 299 2.17 23.95 -5.91
C LEU A 299 2.82 24.78 -7.01
N ILE A 300 2.35 24.63 -8.25
CA ILE A 300 2.83 25.37 -9.43
C ILE A 300 1.65 26.15 -10.02
N PRO A 301 1.54 27.44 -9.71
CA PRO A 301 0.47 28.28 -10.21
C PRO A 301 0.51 28.46 -11.73
N GLY A 302 -0.66 28.47 -12.36
CA GLY A 302 -0.80 28.71 -13.79
C GLY A 302 -0.31 27.58 -14.71
N LEU A 303 0.10 26.44 -14.14
CA LEU A 303 0.48 25.28 -14.92
C LEU A 303 -0.62 24.21 -14.81
N ALA A 304 -1.27 23.93 -15.92
CA ALA A 304 -2.38 22.97 -15.94
C ALA A 304 -1.94 21.52 -15.73
N CYS A 305 -0.77 21.13 -16.23
CA CYS A 305 -0.19 19.78 -16.11
C CYS A 305 1.34 19.88 -16.19
N ALA A 306 2.03 19.20 -15.29
CA ALA A 306 3.49 19.23 -15.24
C ALA A 306 4.13 18.07 -16.02
N PHE A 307 3.51 16.89 -16.00
CA PHE A 307 4.09 15.73 -16.68
C PHE A 307 3.56 15.55 -18.10
N PRO A 308 4.43 15.09 -19.03
CA PRO A 308 4.04 14.91 -20.43
C PRO A 308 3.04 13.74 -20.57
N ASN A 309 2.21 13.83 -21.63
CA ASN A 309 1.32 12.75 -22.06
C ASN A 309 0.36 12.21 -20.99
N GLY A 310 0.01 13.02 -19.99
CA GLY A 310 -0.88 12.60 -18.89
C GLY A 310 -0.25 11.57 -17.96
N ALA A 311 1.07 11.56 -17.84
CA ALA A 311 1.73 10.76 -16.81
C ALA A 311 1.30 11.23 -15.42
N GLU A 312 1.00 10.29 -14.54
CA GLU A 312 0.56 10.60 -13.17
C GLU A 312 1.71 10.63 -12.18
N SER A 313 2.77 9.85 -12.44
CA SER A 313 3.90 9.73 -11.54
C SER A 313 5.19 9.45 -12.30
N VAL A 314 6.28 9.99 -11.75
CA VAL A 314 7.65 9.68 -12.16
C VAL A 314 8.35 9.03 -10.97
N HIS A 315 8.81 7.79 -11.16
CA HIS A 315 9.69 7.10 -10.22
C HIS A 315 11.13 7.52 -10.45
N TYR A 316 11.92 7.56 -9.39
CA TYR A 316 13.33 7.87 -9.41
C TYR A 316 14.11 6.64 -8.97
N SER A 317 14.79 5.99 -9.90
CA SER A 317 15.42 4.69 -9.67
C SER A 317 16.89 4.75 -9.28
N SER A 318 17.49 5.94 -9.31
CA SER A 318 18.92 6.13 -8.99
C SER A 318 19.13 6.63 -7.55
N CYS A 319 20.20 7.40 -7.32
CA CYS A 319 20.60 7.82 -5.98
C CYS A 319 19.85 9.05 -5.43
N GLU A 320 18.86 9.58 -6.14
CA GLU A 320 18.07 10.70 -5.67
C GLU A 320 17.35 10.37 -4.35
N PHE A 321 17.13 11.37 -3.51
CA PHE A 321 16.52 11.18 -2.19
C PHE A 321 15.03 10.81 -2.26
N GLN A 322 14.31 11.27 -3.30
CA GLN A 322 12.91 10.92 -3.49
C GLN A 322 12.74 9.54 -4.15
N THR A 323 11.65 8.89 -3.83
CA THR A 323 11.23 7.67 -4.53
C THR A 323 10.39 7.98 -5.75
N ARG A 324 9.52 8.99 -5.62
CA ARG A 324 8.51 9.28 -6.61
C ARG A 324 8.06 10.74 -6.53
N VAL A 325 7.66 11.29 -7.67
CA VAL A 325 6.89 12.54 -7.74
C VAL A 325 5.57 12.23 -8.43
N THR A 326 4.47 12.59 -7.80
CA THR A 326 3.11 12.30 -8.31
C THR A 326 2.36 13.60 -8.57
N GLU A 327 1.70 13.68 -9.71
CA GLU A 327 0.74 14.72 -10.04
C GLU A 327 -0.67 14.22 -9.73
N MET A 328 -1.11 14.42 -8.49
CA MET A 328 -2.37 13.85 -7.98
C MET A 328 -3.60 14.29 -8.75
N LYS A 329 -3.55 15.46 -9.37
CA LYS A 329 -4.62 15.99 -10.22
C LYS A 329 -5.00 15.04 -11.37
N VAL A 330 -4.04 14.29 -11.92
CA VAL A 330 -4.28 13.32 -13.00
C VAL A 330 -5.16 12.17 -12.50
N ILE A 331 -4.95 11.73 -11.26
CA ILE A 331 -5.70 10.62 -10.63
C ILE A 331 -7.07 11.10 -10.13
N THR A 332 -7.07 12.20 -9.38
CA THR A 332 -8.27 12.71 -8.71
C THR A 332 -9.20 13.48 -9.65
N ARG A 333 -8.70 13.85 -10.84
CA ARG A 333 -9.35 14.75 -11.80
C ARG A 333 -9.76 16.09 -11.19
N HIS A 334 -8.97 16.56 -10.23
CA HIS A 334 -9.20 17.84 -9.59
C HIS A 334 -9.12 18.99 -10.60
N GLU A 335 -10.18 19.76 -10.71
CA GLU A 335 -10.26 20.90 -11.61
C GLU A 335 -9.61 22.13 -10.98
N SER A 336 -8.52 22.57 -11.57
CA SER A 336 -7.76 23.77 -11.15
C SER A 336 -6.89 24.25 -12.31
N PRO A 337 -6.68 25.57 -12.49
CA PRO A 337 -5.70 26.11 -13.43
C PRO A 337 -4.26 25.81 -12.99
N ASP A 338 -4.07 25.46 -11.71
CA ASP A 338 -2.78 25.15 -11.10
C ASP A 338 -2.57 23.64 -11.01
N THR A 339 -1.33 23.19 -10.89
CA THR A 339 -1.04 21.82 -10.55
C THR A 339 -0.20 21.73 -9.28
N MET A 340 -0.31 20.60 -8.58
CA MET A 340 0.49 20.27 -7.42
C MET A 340 1.23 18.97 -7.66
N LEU A 341 2.54 19.03 -7.58
CA LEU A 341 3.41 17.86 -7.52
C LEU A 341 3.60 17.45 -6.07
N LEU A 342 3.49 16.17 -5.81
CA LEU A 342 3.71 15.57 -4.51
C LEU A 342 5.00 14.77 -4.55
N ILE A 343 6.04 15.28 -3.89
CA ILE A 343 7.35 14.61 -3.80
C ILE A 343 7.30 13.64 -2.61
N GLU A 344 7.54 12.37 -2.87
CA GLU A 344 7.56 11.31 -1.84
C GLU A 344 9.00 10.99 -1.44
N ILE A 345 9.31 11.25 -0.17
CA ILE A 345 10.64 11.01 0.41
C ILE A 345 10.52 9.86 1.42
N PRO A 346 11.31 8.79 1.26
CA PRO A 346 11.36 7.72 2.24
C PRO A 346 12.03 8.19 3.53
N ILE A 347 11.45 7.80 4.66
CA ILE A 347 12.00 8.08 5.99
C ILE A 347 12.44 6.75 6.59
N LEU A 348 13.73 6.65 6.86
CA LEU A 348 14.30 5.44 7.46
C LEU A 348 13.87 5.30 8.93
N PRO A 349 13.87 4.08 9.48
CA PRO A 349 13.57 3.86 10.89
C PRO A 349 14.45 4.74 11.79
N GLY A 350 13.82 5.44 12.72
CA GLY A 350 14.49 6.36 13.64
C GLY A 350 14.93 7.70 13.05
N ALA A 351 14.89 7.91 11.74
CA ALA A 351 15.29 9.18 11.12
C ALA A 351 14.39 10.35 11.53
N ALA A 352 13.15 10.10 11.92
CA ALA A 352 12.26 11.14 12.47
C ALA A 352 12.88 11.86 13.68
N LYS A 353 13.72 11.18 14.45
CA LYS A 353 14.39 11.75 15.65
C LYS A 353 15.45 12.81 15.31
N VAL A 354 15.94 12.85 14.08
CA VAL A 354 16.96 13.82 13.64
C VAL A 354 16.37 15.03 12.92
N PHE A 355 15.07 15.01 12.61
CA PHE A 355 14.41 16.19 12.04
C PHE A 355 14.30 17.30 13.09
N PRO A 356 14.49 18.58 12.71
CA PRO A 356 14.12 19.69 13.56
C PRO A 356 12.67 19.56 14.03
N LYS A 357 12.43 19.75 15.32
CA LYS A 357 11.11 19.53 15.91
C LYS A 357 10.01 20.30 15.18
N ASN A 358 10.24 21.59 14.90
CA ASN A 358 9.29 22.43 14.19
C ASN A 358 8.96 21.91 12.78
N THR A 359 9.91 21.32 12.07
CA THR A 359 9.69 20.71 10.75
C THR A 359 8.81 19.47 10.86
N LEU A 360 9.09 18.63 11.84
CA LEU A 360 8.31 17.41 12.08
C LEU A 360 6.90 17.75 12.59
N ASP A 361 6.77 18.68 13.54
CA ASP A 361 5.48 19.13 14.05
C ASP A 361 4.60 19.69 12.92
N TYR A 362 5.16 20.55 12.06
CA TYR A 362 4.46 21.06 10.88
C TYR A 362 3.99 19.92 9.94
N ALA A 363 4.88 18.98 9.64
CA ALA A 363 4.55 17.87 8.75
C ALA A 363 3.47 16.95 9.33
N ILE A 364 3.48 16.72 10.63
CA ILE A 364 2.44 15.94 11.34
C ILE A 364 1.10 16.70 11.32
N GLU A 365 1.10 17.97 11.68
CA GLU A 365 -0.10 18.81 11.71
C GLU A 365 -0.79 18.89 10.34
N HIS A 366 0.00 18.99 9.28
CA HIS A 366 -0.50 19.07 7.91
C HIS A 366 -0.67 17.72 7.23
N ASN A 367 -0.53 16.60 7.98
CA ASN A 367 -0.62 15.23 7.45
C ASN A 367 0.38 14.92 6.31
N LEU A 368 1.55 15.50 6.36
CA LEU A 368 2.63 15.30 5.39
C LEU A 368 3.63 14.22 5.81
N PHE A 369 3.48 13.67 7.01
CA PHE A 369 4.40 12.70 7.58
C PHE A 369 3.68 11.43 8.05
N ALA A 370 4.23 10.28 7.65
CA ALA A 370 3.85 8.97 8.15
C ALA A 370 5.11 8.23 8.62
N GLU A 371 5.23 8.03 9.92
CA GLU A 371 6.39 7.33 10.49
C GLU A 371 6.46 5.87 10.10
N LYS A 372 5.31 5.18 10.11
CA LYS A 372 5.17 3.77 9.74
C LYS A 372 4.29 3.66 8.50
N ALA A 373 4.88 3.51 7.32
CA ALA A 373 4.15 3.33 6.08
C ALA A 373 4.32 1.92 5.50
N TYR A 374 5.55 1.39 5.51
CA TYR A 374 5.88 0.11 4.90
C TYR A 374 6.65 -0.77 5.89
N PRO A 375 6.12 -1.97 6.27
CA PRO A 375 6.84 -2.88 7.14
C PRO A 375 8.13 -3.38 6.45
N GLN A 376 9.24 -3.32 7.13
CA GLN A 376 10.50 -3.87 6.65
C GLN A 376 10.54 -5.37 6.93
N GLN A 377 10.36 -6.16 5.90
CA GLN A 377 10.18 -7.61 5.99
C GLN A 377 11.53 -8.34 5.86
N SER A 378 12.27 -8.37 6.95
CA SER A 378 13.46 -9.19 7.12
C SER A 378 13.18 -10.39 8.03
N GLU A 379 14.05 -11.40 8.00
CA GLU A 379 13.96 -12.57 8.87
C GLU A 379 13.90 -12.17 10.36
N GLN A 380 14.76 -11.23 10.77
CA GLN A 380 14.78 -10.73 12.14
C GLN A 380 13.47 -10.01 12.51
N ALA A 381 12.92 -9.22 11.61
CA ALA A 381 11.65 -8.53 11.84
C ALA A 381 10.49 -9.52 11.98
N PHE A 382 10.50 -10.57 11.17
CA PHE A 382 9.51 -11.66 11.32
C PHE A 382 9.64 -12.41 12.63
N ALA A 383 10.85 -12.73 13.08
CA ALA A 383 11.05 -13.34 14.38
C ALA A 383 10.44 -12.49 15.52
N THR A 384 10.68 -11.18 15.48
CA THR A 384 10.09 -10.22 16.42
C THR A 384 8.55 -10.17 16.30
N TYR A 385 8.03 -10.09 15.08
CA TYR A 385 6.59 -10.10 14.81
C TYR A 385 5.90 -11.36 15.36
N TYR A 386 6.45 -12.54 15.14
CA TYR A 386 5.87 -13.79 15.65
C TYR A 386 5.87 -13.83 17.18
N GLY A 387 6.84 -13.22 17.84
CA GLY A 387 6.81 -13.04 19.28
C GLY A 387 5.57 -12.27 19.77
N TYR A 388 5.18 -11.23 19.04
CA TYR A 388 3.92 -10.50 19.33
C TYR A 388 2.68 -11.31 19.00
N VAL A 389 2.68 -12.06 17.89
CA VAL A 389 1.58 -12.95 17.55
C VAL A 389 1.33 -13.96 18.67
N ASP A 390 2.37 -14.53 19.25
CA ASP A 390 2.24 -15.49 20.35
C ASP A 390 1.73 -14.85 21.66
N ARG A 391 2.04 -13.57 21.88
CA ARG A 391 1.42 -12.80 22.97
C ARG A 391 -0.08 -12.59 22.71
N CYS A 392 -0.46 -12.23 21.48
CA CYS A 392 -1.86 -12.01 21.09
C CYS A 392 -2.71 -13.30 21.19
N LYS A 393 -2.16 -14.46 20.84
CA LYS A 393 -2.84 -15.76 20.96
C LYS A 393 -3.26 -16.12 22.40
N LYS A 394 -2.62 -15.53 23.40
CA LYS A 394 -2.99 -15.72 24.81
C LYS A 394 -4.28 -15.00 25.21
N ILE A 395 -4.80 -14.13 24.35
CA ILE A 395 -6.05 -13.41 24.56
C ILE A 395 -7.10 -13.99 23.59
N PRO A 396 -8.02 -14.84 24.05
CA PRO A 396 -8.85 -15.67 23.17
C PRO A 396 -9.73 -14.91 22.18
N ASN A 397 -10.19 -13.72 22.55
CA ASN A 397 -11.07 -12.91 21.71
C ASN A 397 -10.37 -11.73 21.01
N LEU A 398 -9.03 -11.68 21.01
CA LEU A 398 -8.24 -10.71 20.26
C LEU A 398 -7.89 -11.29 18.88
N ARG A 399 -8.15 -10.51 17.82
CA ARG A 399 -7.83 -10.87 16.44
C ARG A 399 -7.12 -9.71 15.73
N MET A 400 -6.11 -10.03 14.94
CA MET A 400 -5.41 -9.06 14.10
C MET A 400 -6.10 -8.93 12.74
N VAL A 401 -6.11 -7.74 12.16
CA VAL A 401 -6.65 -7.47 10.83
C VAL A 401 -5.88 -6.36 10.12
N GLY A 402 -5.48 -6.61 8.88
CA GLY A 402 -4.90 -5.62 8.00
C GLY A 402 -3.38 -5.46 8.10
N ARG A 403 -2.87 -4.62 7.23
CA ARG A 403 -1.45 -4.45 6.89
C ARG A 403 -0.52 -4.31 8.09
N HIS A 404 -0.85 -3.44 9.03
CA HIS A 404 0.02 -3.10 10.17
C HIS A 404 -0.06 -4.13 11.29
N ALA A 405 -1.27 -4.60 11.62
CA ALA A 405 -1.45 -5.62 12.64
C ALA A 405 -0.91 -7.00 12.22
N GLU A 406 -0.94 -7.31 10.93
CA GLU A 406 -0.47 -8.57 10.37
C GLU A 406 0.94 -8.47 9.76
N PHE A 407 1.59 -7.31 9.89
CA PHE A 407 2.94 -7.03 9.40
C PHE A 407 3.13 -7.43 7.94
N LYS A 408 2.13 -7.12 7.08
CA LYS A 408 2.12 -7.48 5.66
C LYS A 408 2.15 -6.24 4.78
N TYR A 409 2.79 -6.38 3.63
CA TYR A 409 2.73 -5.35 2.60
C TYR A 409 1.50 -5.56 1.72
N TRP A 410 0.39 -4.99 2.14
CA TRP A 410 -0.87 -5.03 1.41
C TRP A 410 -1.27 -3.65 0.90
N GLY A 411 -1.86 -3.60 -0.28
CA GLY A 411 -2.60 -2.45 -0.76
C GLY A 411 -3.98 -2.34 -0.10
N MET A 412 -4.80 -1.41 -0.59
CA MET A 412 -6.14 -1.21 -0.05
C MET A 412 -7.05 -2.43 -0.29
N ALA A 413 -7.03 -2.98 -1.51
CA ALA A 413 -7.90 -4.10 -1.87
C ALA A 413 -7.61 -5.35 -1.03
N GLU A 414 -6.34 -5.70 -0.86
CA GLU A 414 -5.92 -6.84 -0.02
C GLU A 414 -6.29 -6.61 1.44
N THR A 415 -6.15 -5.36 1.92
CA THR A 415 -6.51 -4.99 3.28
C THR A 415 -8.03 -5.11 3.52
N VAL A 416 -8.84 -4.62 2.59
CA VAL A 416 -10.32 -4.78 2.65
C VAL A 416 -10.72 -6.24 2.54
N ASN A 417 -10.05 -7.01 1.65
CA ASN A 417 -10.30 -8.44 1.51
C ASN A 417 -9.97 -9.22 2.80
N SER A 418 -8.86 -8.88 3.47
CA SER A 418 -8.54 -9.48 4.78
C SER A 418 -9.67 -9.28 5.79
N ALA A 419 -10.22 -8.06 5.87
CA ALA A 419 -11.35 -7.76 6.74
C ALA A 419 -12.62 -8.53 6.31
N TYR A 420 -12.92 -8.56 5.01
CA TYR A 420 -14.04 -9.31 4.48
C TYR A 420 -13.95 -10.81 4.82
N GLN A 421 -12.83 -11.46 4.52
CA GLN A 421 -12.63 -12.88 4.80
C GLN A 421 -12.79 -13.20 6.30
N LYS A 422 -12.19 -12.40 7.18
CA LYS A 422 -12.35 -12.57 8.63
C LYS A 422 -13.77 -12.31 9.11
N SER A 423 -14.55 -11.50 8.42
CA SER A 423 -15.96 -11.29 8.74
C SER A 423 -16.81 -12.50 8.44
N LEU A 424 -16.39 -13.40 7.55
CA LEU A 424 -17.15 -14.61 7.20
C LEU A 424 -17.24 -15.62 8.36
N ASP A 425 -16.34 -15.54 9.33
CA ASP A 425 -16.37 -16.34 10.56
C ASP A 425 -17.54 -15.94 11.50
N PHE A 426 -18.24 -14.86 11.20
CA PHE A 426 -19.32 -14.29 12.00
C PHE A 426 -20.68 -14.52 11.31
N GLU A 427 -21.61 -15.09 12.04
CA GLU A 427 -22.99 -15.24 11.56
C GLU A 427 -23.76 -13.90 11.66
N ALA A 428 -24.77 -13.74 10.83
CA ALA A 428 -25.70 -12.61 10.96
C ALA A 428 -26.51 -12.73 12.27
N VAL A 429 -26.72 -11.63 12.97
CA VAL A 429 -27.26 -11.62 14.34
C VAL A 429 -28.61 -10.90 14.37
#